data_41dd84da50e11c0f8195f809a939a029
#
_entry.id   41dd84da50e11c0f8195f809a939a029
#
_cell.length_a   1.000
_cell.length_b   1.000
_cell.length_c   1.000
_cell.angle_alpha   90.00
_cell.angle_beta   90.00
_cell.angle_gamma   90.00
#
_symmetry.space_group_name_H-M   'P 1'
#
loop_
_entity.id
_entity.type
_entity.pdbx_description
1 polymer ?
#
loop_
_entity_poly.entity_id
_entity_poly.type
_entity_poly.pdbx_seq_one_letter_code
_entity_poly.pdbx_strand_id
1 'polypeptide(L)'
;VEWRGKRVRTGIWKEPVAGPVRVGRLNLEGDGQADSRVHGGASKAVYLYPSEHYELWRAELDMPDLGWGGFGENLTTVGLSEEIVRIGDRLRIGTAAFQVTRPRLPCYKLLMRIDRPDIERRFLQTGRTGFYLSVVLEGHIAVGDAIEFEASSEKGPTVAEAVAARSSREE
;
A
#
# COMPACT_ATOMS: atom_id res chain seq x y z
N VAL A 1 1.02 -1.45 -20.43
CA VAL A 1 2.10 -2.45 -20.56
C VAL A 1 1.58 -3.69 -21.24
N GLU A 2 2.47 -4.46 -21.85
CA GLU A 2 2.18 -5.78 -22.39
C GLU A 2 2.66 -6.86 -21.41
N TRP A 3 1.81 -7.84 -21.13
CA TRP A 3 2.14 -8.96 -20.24
C TRP A 3 1.47 -10.25 -20.72
N ARG A 4 2.28 -11.30 -20.93
CA ARG A 4 1.86 -12.60 -21.49
C ARG A 4 1.02 -12.47 -22.76
N GLY A 5 1.46 -11.58 -23.69
CA GLY A 5 0.78 -11.33 -24.97
C GLY A 5 -0.52 -10.56 -24.88
N LYS A 6 -0.84 -9.96 -23.73
CA LYS A 6 -2.06 -9.14 -23.54
C LYS A 6 -1.70 -7.73 -23.09
N ARG A 7 -2.41 -6.74 -23.62
CA ARG A 7 -2.30 -5.35 -23.16
C ARG A 7 -3.02 -5.18 -21.83
N VAL A 8 -2.26 -4.83 -20.77
CA VAL A 8 -2.78 -4.62 -19.41
C VAL A 8 -2.71 -3.14 -19.06
N ARG A 9 -3.85 -2.58 -18.67
CA ARG A 9 -3.90 -1.23 -18.08
C ARG A 9 -3.67 -1.35 -16.57
N THR A 10 -2.68 -0.63 -16.06
CA THR A 10 -2.29 -0.70 -14.65
C THR A 10 -1.63 0.58 -14.18
N GLY A 11 -1.83 0.93 -12.92
CA GLY A 11 -1.13 2.01 -12.21
C GLY A 11 -0.12 1.49 -11.19
N ILE A 12 0.34 0.23 -11.31
CA ILE A 12 1.26 -0.37 -10.32
C ILE A 12 2.69 0.19 -10.42
N TRP A 13 3.07 0.75 -11.57
CA TRP A 13 4.33 1.46 -11.72
C TRP A 13 4.21 2.85 -11.12
N LYS A 14 4.82 3.02 -9.96
CA LYS A 14 4.90 4.29 -9.23
C LYS A 14 6.33 4.78 -9.24
N GLU A 15 6.49 6.09 -9.31
CA GLU A 15 7.77 6.77 -9.21
C GLU A 15 7.70 7.83 -8.11
N PRO A 16 8.79 8.05 -7.37
CA PRO A 16 8.84 9.12 -6.39
C PRO A 16 8.55 10.48 -7.02
N VAL A 17 7.75 11.29 -6.34
CA VAL A 17 7.38 12.64 -6.78
C VAL A 17 8.01 13.66 -5.84
N ALA A 18 8.64 14.69 -6.40
CA ALA A 18 9.15 15.81 -5.63
C ALA A 18 8.06 16.86 -5.39
N GLY A 19 8.05 17.43 -4.17
CA GLY A 19 7.12 18.50 -3.80
C GLY A 19 5.77 18.02 -3.27
N PRO A 20 4.87 18.96 -2.94
CA PRO A 20 3.56 18.66 -2.40
C PRO A 20 2.67 17.99 -3.45
N VAL A 21 1.93 16.97 -3.00
CA VAL A 21 0.94 16.24 -3.80
C VAL A 21 -0.44 16.47 -3.20
N ARG A 22 -1.41 16.82 -4.04
CA ARG A 22 -2.80 16.95 -3.59
C ARG A 22 -3.40 15.57 -3.34
N VAL A 23 -4.05 15.43 -2.20
CA VAL A 23 -4.85 14.28 -1.81
C VAL A 23 -6.30 14.56 -2.12
N GLY A 24 -6.85 13.89 -3.12
CA GLY A 24 -8.27 13.89 -3.42
C GLY A 24 -8.99 12.72 -2.75
N ARG A 25 -10.30 12.74 -2.79
CA ARG A 25 -11.16 11.76 -2.10
C ARG A 25 -10.89 10.29 -2.48
N LEU A 26 -10.44 10.03 -3.70
CA LEU A 26 -10.28 8.67 -4.22
C LEU A 26 -8.84 8.30 -4.59
N ASN A 27 -7.93 9.27 -4.66
CA ASN A 27 -6.52 9.04 -5.03
C ASN A 27 -5.65 10.27 -4.74
N LEU A 28 -4.36 10.13 -4.97
CA LEU A 28 -3.42 11.23 -5.05
C LEU A 28 -3.43 11.82 -6.47
N GLU A 29 -3.20 13.13 -6.57
CA GLU A 29 -3.07 13.82 -7.85
C GLU A 29 -1.93 13.22 -8.68
N GLY A 30 -2.18 13.00 -9.97
CA GLY A 30 -1.25 12.32 -10.87
C GLY A 30 -1.27 10.80 -10.81
N ASP A 31 -1.94 10.20 -9.80
CA ASP A 31 -2.07 8.75 -9.71
C ASP A 31 -3.24 8.24 -10.55
N GLY A 32 -2.96 7.31 -11.46
CA GLY A 32 -3.96 6.64 -12.29
C GLY A 32 -4.50 5.37 -11.65
N GLN A 33 -5.76 5.38 -11.21
CA GLN A 33 -6.46 4.14 -10.86
C GLN A 33 -6.94 3.44 -12.14
N ALA A 34 -6.29 2.33 -12.50
CA ALA A 34 -6.58 1.63 -13.76
C ALA A 34 -7.92 0.88 -13.75
N ASP A 35 -8.44 0.50 -12.58
CA ASP A 35 -9.71 -0.18 -12.38
C ASP A 35 -10.29 0.15 -11.01
N SER A 36 -11.20 1.11 -10.98
CA SER A 36 -11.84 1.59 -9.75
C SER A 36 -12.76 0.56 -9.07
N ARG A 37 -13.18 -0.49 -9.79
CA ARG A 37 -14.06 -1.54 -9.26
C ARG A 37 -13.31 -2.58 -8.43
N VAL A 38 -12.06 -2.88 -8.78
CA VAL A 38 -11.26 -3.94 -8.14
C VAL A 38 -10.06 -3.37 -7.37
N HIS A 39 -9.37 -2.39 -7.96
CA HIS A 39 -8.11 -1.84 -7.44
C HIS A 39 -8.19 -0.35 -7.07
N GLY A 40 -9.38 0.14 -6.76
CA GLY A 40 -9.62 1.54 -6.40
C GLY A 40 -10.88 1.69 -5.53
N GLY A 41 -11.43 2.91 -5.54
CA GLY A 41 -12.59 3.28 -4.74
C GLY A 41 -12.19 3.81 -3.35
N ALA A 42 -13.17 4.37 -2.62
CA ALA A 42 -12.92 5.11 -1.38
C ALA A 42 -12.13 4.31 -0.33
N SER A 43 -12.37 3.01 -0.19
CA SER A 43 -11.66 2.16 0.78
C SER A 43 -10.26 1.69 0.34
N LYS A 44 -9.83 2.07 -0.86
CA LYS A 44 -8.51 1.76 -1.44
C LYS A 44 -7.94 3.00 -2.12
N ALA A 45 -8.24 4.17 -1.58
CA ALA A 45 -7.86 5.45 -2.18
C ALA A 45 -6.34 5.63 -2.22
N VAL A 46 -5.65 5.22 -1.15
CA VAL A 46 -4.20 5.35 -1.01
C VAL A 46 -3.63 4.03 -0.48
N TYR A 47 -2.54 3.57 -1.06
CA TYR A 47 -1.80 2.41 -0.58
C TYR A 47 -0.52 2.85 0.13
N LEU A 48 -0.39 2.46 1.39
CA LEU A 48 0.75 2.74 2.25
C LEU A 48 1.59 1.47 2.43
N TYR A 49 2.92 1.62 2.40
CA TYR A 49 3.87 0.53 2.57
C TYR A 49 5.01 0.92 3.52
N PRO A 50 5.33 0.10 4.55
CA PRO A 50 6.46 0.34 5.45
C PRO A 50 7.79 0.24 4.71
N SER A 51 8.64 1.24 4.84
CA SER A 51 9.96 1.28 4.20
C SER A 51 10.90 0.21 4.73
N GLU A 52 10.72 -0.21 5.97
CA GLU A 52 11.49 -1.23 6.67
C GLU A 52 11.49 -2.58 5.96
N HIS A 53 10.45 -2.87 5.22
CA HIS A 53 10.34 -4.12 4.44
C HIS A 53 11.24 -4.15 3.21
N TYR A 54 11.66 -2.99 2.70
CA TYR A 54 12.43 -2.92 1.46
C TYR A 54 13.81 -3.59 1.56
N GLU A 55 14.51 -3.41 2.68
CA GLU A 55 15.80 -4.07 2.89
C GLU A 55 15.68 -5.59 2.88
N LEU A 56 14.65 -6.11 3.55
CA LEU A 56 14.37 -7.54 3.58
C LEU A 56 14.04 -8.07 2.18
N TRP A 57 13.19 -7.37 1.44
CA TRP A 57 12.82 -7.77 0.08
C TRP A 57 13.98 -7.70 -0.90
N ARG A 58 14.84 -6.68 -0.81
CA ARG A 58 16.05 -6.58 -1.63
C ARG A 58 16.93 -7.81 -1.48
N ALA A 59 17.15 -8.24 -0.24
CA ALA A 59 17.94 -9.43 0.07
C ALA A 59 17.24 -10.74 -0.35
N GLU A 60 15.96 -10.90 -0.02
CA GLU A 60 15.21 -12.14 -0.27
C GLU A 60 14.90 -12.38 -1.76
N LEU A 61 14.76 -11.32 -2.54
CA LEU A 61 14.45 -11.38 -3.97
C LEU A 61 15.69 -11.25 -4.87
N ASP A 62 16.86 -10.97 -4.28
CA ASP A 62 18.08 -10.62 -5.03
C ASP A 62 17.85 -9.45 -5.99
N MET A 63 17.23 -8.38 -5.46
CA MET A 63 16.87 -7.17 -6.19
C MET A 63 17.43 -5.92 -5.47
N PRO A 64 18.74 -5.69 -5.50
CA PRO A 64 19.39 -4.59 -4.77
C PRO A 64 18.86 -3.20 -5.18
N ASP A 65 18.41 -3.06 -6.43
CA ASP A 65 17.92 -1.81 -7.00
C ASP A 65 16.39 -1.61 -6.82
N LEU A 66 15.72 -2.47 -6.04
CA LEU A 66 14.30 -2.30 -5.77
C LEU A 66 14.05 -0.97 -5.04
N GLY A 67 13.53 0.01 -5.77
CA GLY A 67 13.22 1.35 -5.28
C GLY A 67 11.81 1.46 -4.69
N TRP A 68 11.56 2.53 -3.98
CA TRP A 68 10.24 2.89 -3.47
C TRP A 68 9.21 2.98 -4.60
N GLY A 69 7.96 2.65 -4.32
CA GLY A 69 6.95 2.43 -5.36
C GLY A 69 7.02 1.03 -5.97
N GLY A 70 7.98 0.20 -5.54
CA GLY A 70 8.24 -1.14 -6.07
C GLY A 70 7.08 -2.11 -5.92
N PHE A 71 6.28 -1.95 -4.88
CA PHE A 71 5.06 -2.76 -4.65
C PHE A 71 3.79 -2.06 -5.14
N GLY A 72 3.92 -0.89 -5.78
CA GLY A 72 2.81 -0.09 -6.31
C GLY A 72 2.16 0.81 -5.27
N GLU A 73 2.84 1.05 -4.15
CA GLU A 73 2.38 1.95 -3.10
C GLU A 73 2.43 3.41 -3.50
N ASN A 74 1.53 4.18 -2.89
CA ASN A 74 1.48 5.63 -3.00
C ASN A 74 2.34 6.31 -1.95
N LEU A 75 2.41 5.73 -0.75
CA LEU A 75 3.16 6.25 0.39
C LEU A 75 4.12 5.18 0.89
N THR A 76 5.42 5.49 0.91
CA THR A 76 6.43 4.70 1.62
C THR A 76 6.73 5.42 2.92
N THR A 77 6.47 4.79 4.06
CA THR A 77 6.50 5.43 5.38
C THR A 77 7.45 4.71 6.34
N VAL A 78 7.86 5.38 7.40
CA VAL A 78 8.69 4.84 8.47
C VAL A 78 7.87 4.68 9.74
N GLY A 79 8.02 3.57 10.46
CA GLY A 79 7.47 3.37 11.80
C GLY A 79 6.01 2.89 11.85
N LEU A 80 5.40 2.54 10.73
CA LEU A 80 4.02 2.07 10.66
C LEU A 80 3.94 0.63 10.13
N SER A 81 4.27 -0.35 10.96
CA SER A 81 4.20 -1.76 10.58
C SER A 81 2.80 -2.35 10.73
N GLU A 82 2.55 -3.46 10.06
CA GLU A 82 1.30 -4.20 10.08
C GLU A 82 0.94 -4.77 11.46
N GLU A 83 1.96 -4.98 12.32
CA GLU A 83 1.76 -5.49 13.69
C GLU A 83 1.20 -4.45 14.65
N ILE A 84 1.49 -3.16 14.41
CA ILE A 84 1.06 -2.08 15.31
C ILE A 84 -0.17 -1.34 14.81
N VAL A 85 -0.33 -1.21 13.48
CA VAL A 85 -1.45 -0.47 12.88
C VAL A 85 -2.69 -1.34 12.84
N ARG A 86 -3.84 -0.77 13.24
CA ARG A 86 -5.14 -1.46 13.30
C ARG A 86 -6.09 -0.93 12.23
N ILE A 87 -6.99 -1.78 11.78
CA ILE A 87 -8.12 -1.36 10.96
C ILE A 87 -8.98 -0.37 11.77
N GLY A 88 -9.24 0.79 11.17
CA GLY A 88 -9.95 1.89 11.81
C GLY A 88 -9.06 3.02 12.37
N ASP A 89 -7.76 2.78 12.56
CA ASP A 89 -6.84 3.81 12.99
C ASP A 89 -6.79 4.98 12.01
N ARG A 90 -6.47 6.17 12.52
CA ARG A 90 -6.38 7.39 11.74
C ARG A 90 -4.95 7.90 11.66
N LEU A 91 -4.63 8.49 10.53
CA LEU A 91 -3.35 9.12 10.25
C LEU A 91 -3.61 10.53 9.75
N ARG A 92 -2.86 11.50 10.26
CA ARG A 92 -2.76 12.83 9.68
C ARG A 92 -1.36 13.01 9.10
N ILE A 93 -1.28 13.42 7.84
CA ILE A 93 -0.04 13.67 7.11
C ILE A 93 -0.21 14.99 6.38
N GLY A 94 0.67 15.95 6.62
CA GLY A 94 0.52 17.31 6.09
C GLY A 94 -0.83 17.91 6.48
N THR A 95 -1.65 18.29 5.50
CA THR A 95 -3.01 18.80 5.74
C THR A 95 -4.11 17.77 5.47
N ALA A 96 -3.77 16.56 5.05
CA ALA A 96 -4.72 15.50 4.77
C ALA A 96 -4.92 14.56 5.97
N ALA A 97 -6.09 13.91 6.05
CA ALA A 97 -6.35 12.87 7.05
C ALA A 97 -6.88 11.60 6.40
N PHE A 98 -6.46 10.47 6.94
CA PHE A 98 -6.73 9.15 6.41
C PHE A 98 -7.24 8.21 7.49
N GLN A 99 -7.90 7.14 7.06
CA GLN A 99 -8.27 6.02 7.93
C GLN A 99 -7.81 4.70 7.33
N VAL A 100 -7.21 3.84 8.16
CA VAL A 100 -6.79 2.48 7.78
C VAL A 100 -8.02 1.62 7.52
N THR A 101 -8.08 0.98 6.36
CA THR A 101 -9.28 0.24 5.94
C THR A 101 -9.06 -1.28 5.89
N ARG A 102 -7.98 -1.73 5.29
CA ARG A 102 -7.70 -3.15 5.09
C ARG A 102 -6.26 -3.41 4.68
N PRO A 103 -5.73 -4.65 4.86
CA PRO A 103 -4.47 -5.05 4.25
C PRO A 103 -4.58 -5.04 2.72
N ARG A 104 -3.45 -4.84 2.06
CA ARG A 104 -3.34 -5.04 0.63
C ARG A 104 -3.09 -6.51 0.34
N LEU A 105 -3.98 -7.15 -0.38
CA LEU A 105 -3.77 -8.52 -0.84
C LEU A 105 -3.02 -8.51 -2.18
N PRO A 106 -2.11 -9.47 -2.41
CA PRO A 106 -1.40 -9.56 -3.68
C PRO A 106 -2.36 -9.87 -4.83
N CYS A 107 -1.95 -9.52 -6.02
CA CYS A 107 -2.66 -9.85 -7.25
C CYS A 107 -1.64 -10.01 -8.39
N TYR A 108 -2.06 -10.57 -9.51
CA TYR A 108 -1.20 -10.79 -10.68
C TYR A 108 -0.42 -9.54 -11.15
N LYS A 109 -0.89 -8.33 -10.83
CA LYS A 109 -0.15 -7.10 -11.13
C LYS A 109 1.12 -6.96 -10.29
N LEU A 110 1.12 -7.48 -9.05
CA LEU A 110 2.32 -7.56 -8.23
C LEU A 110 3.33 -8.53 -8.87
N LEU A 111 2.86 -9.70 -9.30
CA LEU A 111 3.69 -10.66 -10.04
C LEU A 111 4.29 -10.00 -11.30
N MET A 112 3.50 -9.26 -12.05
CA MET A 112 3.94 -8.54 -13.24
C MET A 112 5.00 -7.46 -12.93
N ARG A 113 4.90 -6.80 -11.76
CA ARG A 113 5.82 -5.72 -11.34
C ARG A 113 7.16 -6.25 -10.82
N ILE A 114 7.13 -7.33 -10.05
CA ILE A 114 8.29 -7.92 -9.38
C ILE A 114 8.94 -9.02 -10.23
N ASP A 115 8.19 -9.62 -11.16
CA ASP A 115 8.63 -10.71 -12.05
C ASP A 115 9.20 -11.93 -11.30
N ARG A 116 8.55 -12.30 -10.20
CA ARG A 116 8.88 -13.49 -9.39
C ARG A 116 7.64 -14.35 -9.19
N PRO A 117 7.60 -15.59 -9.67
CA PRO A 117 6.40 -16.44 -9.64
C PRO A 117 5.84 -16.71 -8.24
N ASP A 118 6.68 -16.67 -7.23
CA ASP A 118 6.35 -16.96 -5.84
C ASP A 118 6.03 -15.71 -5.00
N ILE A 119 6.05 -14.51 -5.61
CA ILE A 119 5.89 -13.25 -4.86
C ILE A 119 4.55 -13.14 -4.14
N GLU A 120 3.46 -13.59 -4.75
CA GLU A 120 2.13 -13.52 -4.15
C GLU A 120 2.06 -14.37 -2.87
N ARG A 121 2.60 -15.60 -2.93
CA ARG A 121 2.70 -16.50 -1.78
C ARG A 121 3.60 -15.91 -0.69
N ARG A 122 4.81 -15.44 -1.03
CA ARG A 122 5.75 -14.82 -0.07
C ARG A 122 5.12 -13.60 0.61
N PHE A 123 4.43 -12.78 -0.15
CA PHE A 123 3.77 -11.57 0.34
C PHE A 123 2.77 -11.88 1.44
N LEU A 124 1.95 -12.92 1.27
CA LEU A 124 0.99 -13.38 2.27
C LEU A 124 1.68 -14.07 3.45
N GLN A 125 2.65 -14.95 3.19
CA GLN A 125 3.34 -15.70 4.24
C GLN A 125 4.14 -14.81 5.20
N THR A 126 4.76 -13.75 4.68
CA THR A 126 5.52 -12.81 5.50
C THR A 126 4.66 -11.77 6.21
N GLY A 127 3.42 -11.57 5.77
CA GLY A 127 2.54 -10.52 6.26
C GLY A 127 2.97 -9.10 5.89
N ARG A 128 4.06 -8.92 5.14
CA ARG A 128 4.60 -7.61 4.70
C ARG A 128 3.79 -7.07 3.52
N THR A 129 2.54 -6.79 3.77
CA THR A 129 1.57 -6.47 2.71
C THR A 129 1.36 -4.96 2.52
N GLY A 130 1.69 -4.14 3.52
CA GLY A 130 1.16 -2.80 3.61
C GLY A 130 -0.36 -2.80 3.72
N PHE A 131 -0.96 -1.64 3.64
CA PHE A 131 -2.39 -1.49 3.84
C PHE A 131 -2.97 -0.32 3.08
N TYR A 132 -4.27 -0.39 2.85
CA TYR A 132 -5.02 0.67 2.21
C TYR A 132 -5.59 1.66 3.22
N LEU A 133 -5.70 2.91 2.74
CA LEU A 133 -6.28 4.03 3.43
C LEU A 133 -7.47 4.58 2.63
N SER A 134 -8.51 4.99 3.33
CA SER A 134 -9.51 5.92 2.82
C SER A 134 -9.10 7.36 3.17
N VAL A 135 -9.52 8.32 2.35
CA VAL A 135 -9.30 9.75 2.62
C VAL A 135 -10.48 10.27 3.45
N VAL A 136 -10.18 10.74 4.66
CA VAL A 136 -11.16 11.34 5.59
C VAL A 136 -11.24 12.85 5.35
N LEU A 137 -10.06 13.48 5.16
CA LEU A 137 -9.93 14.88 4.83
C LEU A 137 -8.97 15.06 3.66
N GLU A 138 -9.41 15.70 2.60
CA GLU A 138 -8.57 16.09 1.47
C GLU A 138 -7.55 17.15 1.90
N GLY A 139 -6.41 17.21 1.23
CA GLY A 139 -5.35 18.17 1.56
C GLY A 139 -4.12 18.01 0.69
N HIS A 140 -2.96 18.31 1.23
CA HIS A 140 -1.67 18.15 0.57
C HIS A 140 -0.70 17.42 1.49
N ILE A 141 0.13 16.60 0.91
CA ILE A 141 1.20 15.86 1.57
C ILE A 141 2.51 16.05 0.82
N ALA A 142 3.61 15.98 1.52
CA ALA A 142 4.94 16.06 0.93
C ALA A 142 5.89 15.05 1.56
N VAL A 143 6.97 14.76 0.86
CA VAL A 143 8.07 13.95 1.41
C VAL A 143 8.64 14.64 2.64
N GLY A 144 8.81 13.89 3.74
CA GLY A 144 9.31 14.41 5.01
C GLY A 144 8.23 14.91 5.96
N ASP A 145 6.96 14.93 5.56
CA ASP A 145 5.86 15.25 6.47
C ASP A 145 5.81 14.27 7.63
N ALA A 146 5.64 14.79 8.84
CA ALA A 146 5.40 13.96 10.01
C ALA A 146 4.04 13.26 9.91
N ILE A 147 3.99 12.03 10.39
CA ILE A 147 2.75 11.26 10.48
C ILE A 147 2.25 11.32 11.91
N GLU A 148 1.14 12.00 12.14
CA GLU A 148 0.42 11.97 13.40
C GLU A 148 -0.50 10.75 13.40
N PHE A 149 -0.29 9.85 14.36
CA PHE A 149 -1.04 8.61 14.50
C PHE A 149 -2.08 8.74 15.63
N GLU A 150 -3.31 8.41 15.30
CA GLU A 150 -4.43 8.37 16.24
C GLU A 150 -5.04 6.98 16.26
N ALA A 151 -4.84 6.26 17.35
CA ALA A 151 -5.42 4.94 17.52
C ALA A 151 -6.96 5.02 17.57
N SER A 152 -7.62 4.07 16.89
CA SER A 152 -9.08 3.97 16.95
C SER A 152 -9.53 3.62 18.37
N SER A 153 -10.63 4.24 18.83
CA SER A 153 -11.32 3.84 20.06
C SER A 153 -11.94 2.44 19.96
N GLU A 154 -12.31 2.03 18.74
CA GLU A 154 -12.77 0.68 18.44
C GLU A 154 -11.54 -0.19 18.11
N LYS A 155 -11.22 -1.16 18.99
CA LYS A 155 -10.07 -2.06 18.81
C LYS A 155 -10.35 -3.09 17.73
N GLY A 156 -10.23 -2.68 16.46
CA GLY A 156 -10.20 -3.57 15.32
C GLY A 156 -8.95 -4.47 15.33
N PRO A 157 -8.88 -5.50 14.46
CA PRO A 157 -7.69 -6.30 14.30
C PRO A 157 -6.53 -5.46 13.80
N THR A 158 -5.28 -5.86 14.11
CA THR A 158 -4.12 -5.30 13.43
C THR A 158 -4.17 -5.68 11.95
N VAL A 159 -3.41 -4.96 11.13
CA VAL A 159 -3.29 -5.32 9.71
C VAL A 159 -2.73 -6.74 9.57
N ALA A 160 -1.74 -7.12 10.39
CA ALA A 160 -1.15 -8.46 10.41
C ALA A 160 -2.18 -9.54 10.79
N GLU A 161 -2.99 -9.31 11.83
CA GLU A 161 -4.09 -10.22 12.22
C GLU A 161 -5.12 -10.39 11.08
N ALA A 162 -5.43 -9.29 10.37
CA ALA A 162 -6.37 -9.33 9.26
C ALA A 162 -5.81 -10.09 8.03
N VAL A 163 -4.49 -10.05 7.79
CA VAL A 163 -3.82 -10.88 6.77
C VAL A 163 -3.89 -12.35 7.16
N ALA A 164 -3.49 -12.71 8.39
CA ALA A 164 -3.47 -14.07 8.87
C ALA A 164 -4.86 -14.74 8.81
N ALA A 165 -5.91 -14.01 9.21
CA ALA A 165 -7.29 -14.51 9.15
C ALA A 165 -7.79 -14.80 7.73
N ARG A 166 -7.16 -14.22 6.69
CA ARG A 166 -7.49 -14.53 5.30
C ARG A 166 -6.73 -15.73 4.76
N SER A 167 -5.45 -15.83 5.07
CA SER A 167 -4.64 -16.98 4.65
C SER A 167 -5.22 -18.31 5.16
N SER A 168 -5.78 -18.32 6.37
CA SER A 168 -6.43 -19.51 6.97
C SER A 168 -7.79 -19.89 6.33
N ARG A 169 -8.36 -19.07 5.44
CA ARG A 169 -9.63 -19.38 4.76
C ARG A 169 -9.46 -19.89 3.34
N GLU A 170 -8.24 -19.82 2.81
CA GLU A 170 -7.89 -20.25 1.46
C GLU A 170 -7.18 -21.62 1.46
N GLU A 171 -6.92 -22.20 2.65
CA GLU A 171 -6.51 -23.58 2.88
C GLU A 171 -7.75 -24.48 3.12
#